data_68fbf5c03d050b5a8177df35dd74d28a
#
_entry.id   68fbf5c03d050b5a8177df35dd74d28a
#
_cell.length_a   1.000
_cell.length_b   1.000
_cell.length_c   1.000
_cell.angle_alpha   90.00
_cell.angle_beta   90.00
_cell.angle_gamma   90.00
#
_symmetry.space_group_name_H-M   'P 1'
#
loop_
_entity.id
_entity.type
_entity.pdbx_description
1 polymer ?
#
loop_
_entity_poly.entity_id
_entity_poly.type
_entity_poly.pdbx_seq_one_letter_code
_entity_poly.pdbx_strand_id
1 'polypeptide(L)'
;LLGKTFLTAIFVCCRAILYPGSKIIVASGNKDQAGLIITEKIEDLRRNYPALAKEIKKIQNNKDNVKCIFKNGSVITAIASNDGARGQRCNILVADEYRLIKLDVINSVLKQFLTNPRKPPFLEKEEYKDYPLEPNLEIYLSSAWLKVHWSYEKFTTILSRMFEGGKAFACAIPYLASLDHKLVLRDKLDEDKEDMGEFVFNMEYGAMWHGQSGXXXXL
;
A
#
# COMPACT_ATOMS: atom_id res chain seq x y z
N LEU A 1 -9.76 -9.21 -3.40
CA LEU A 1 -10.82 -9.92 -2.69
C LEU A 1 -10.71 -9.87 -1.17
N LEU A 2 -9.50 -9.93 -0.63
CA LEU A 2 -9.25 -9.92 0.82
C LEU A 2 -9.30 -8.54 1.47
N GLY A 3 -9.88 -7.56 0.79
CA GLY A 3 -9.98 -6.21 1.35
C GLY A 3 -8.64 -5.50 1.52
N LYS A 4 -7.61 -5.86 0.75
CA LYS A 4 -6.28 -5.23 0.83
C LYS A 4 -6.40 -3.70 0.88
N THR A 5 -7.10 -3.12 -0.08
CA THR A 5 -7.26 -1.67 -0.19
C THR A 5 -8.03 -1.08 1.00
N PHE A 6 -9.06 -1.81 1.50
CA PHE A 6 -9.85 -1.38 2.66
C PHE A 6 -8.99 -1.38 3.94
N LEU A 7 -8.26 -2.46 4.18
CA LEU A 7 -7.36 -2.54 5.35
C LEU A 7 -6.27 -1.47 5.27
N THR A 8 -5.77 -1.21 4.07
CA THR A 8 -4.79 -0.14 3.85
C THR A 8 -5.41 1.22 4.16
N ALA A 9 -6.66 1.46 3.75
CA ALA A 9 -7.35 2.72 4.06
C ALA A 9 -7.46 2.92 5.58
N ILE A 10 -7.81 1.87 6.32
CA ILE A 10 -7.86 1.92 7.79
C ILE A 10 -6.46 2.25 8.34
N PHE A 11 -5.44 1.51 7.89
CA PHE A 11 -4.06 1.68 8.35
C PHE A 11 -3.57 3.11 8.12
N VAL A 12 -3.73 3.65 6.90
CA VAL A 12 -3.21 5.00 6.61
C VAL A 12 -3.99 6.09 7.36
N CYS A 13 -5.28 5.88 7.61
CA CYS A 13 -6.07 6.79 8.46
C CYS A 13 -5.58 6.76 9.92
N CYS A 14 -5.38 5.56 10.47
CA CYS A 14 -4.85 5.42 11.84
C CYS A 14 -3.47 6.07 11.96
N ARG A 15 -2.59 5.82 10.99
CA ARG A 15 -1.26 6.45 10.98
C ARG A 15 -1.35 7.98 10.88
N ALA A 16 -2.24 8.48 10.02
CA ALA A 16 -2.42 9.92 9.86
C ALA A 16 -2.92 10.60 11.14
N ILE A 17 -3.81 9.92 11.90
CA ILE A 17 -4.38 10.46 13.13
C ILE A 17 -3.37 10.38 14.29
N LEU A 18 -2.81 9.19 14.50
CA LEU A 18 -1.96 8.92 15.66
C LEU A 18 -0.56 9.53 15.55
N TYR A 19 -0.12 9.87 14.33
CA TYR A 19 1.21 10.40 14.07
C TYR A 19 1.09 11.73 13.32
N PRO A 20 0.82 12.83 14.04
CA PRO A 20 0.60 14.14 13.42
C PRO A 20 1.69 14.57 12.44
N GLY A 21 1.29 15.22 11.34
CA GLY A 21 2.21 15.67 10.33
C GLY A 21 2.71 14.57 9.39
N SER A 22 2.09 13.39 9.43
CA SER A 22 2.45 12.28 8.52
C SER A 22 2.14 12.65 7.07
N LYS A 23 3.09 12.36 6.18
CA LYS A 23 2.91 12.50 4.73
C LYS A 23 2.89 11.09 4.14
N ILE A 24 1.73 10.69 3.67
CA ILE A 24 1.50 9.33 3.17
C ILE A 24 1.20 9.42 1.66
N ILE A 25 1.93 8.65 0.86
CA ILE A 25 1.67 8.58 -0.58
C ILE A 25 1.16 7.18 -0.90
N VAL A 26 0.03 7.12 -1.62
CA VAL A 26 -0.48 5.90 -2.23
C VAL A 26 -0.22 6.00 -3.73
N ALA A 27 0.62 5.11 -4.23
CA ALA A 27 1.04 5.07 -5.62
C ALA A 27 0.52 3.79 -6.28
N SER A 28 0.00 3.89 -7.48
CA SER A 28 -0.45 2.74 -8.29
C SER A 28 -0.08 2.98 -9.75
N GLY A 29 -0.29 1.96 -10.59
CA GLY A 29 0.01 2.03 -12.03
C GLY A 29 -0.67 3.20 -12.71
N ASN A 30 -1.88 3.55 -12.28
CA ASN A 30 -2.54 4.78 -12.74
C ASN A 30 -3.12 5.55 -11.56
N LYS A 31 -3.38 6.83 -11.79
CA LYS A 31 -3.80 7.76 -10.75
C LYS A 31 -5.23 7.48 -10.27
N ASP A 32 -6.11 7.12 -11.18
CA ASP A 32 -7.51 6.87 -10.81
C ASP A 32 -7.59 5.69 -9.85
N GLN A 33 -6.85 4.61 -10.14
CA GLN A 33 -6.76 3.46 -9.25
C GLN A 33 -6.20 3.84 -7.88
N ALA A 34 -5.11 4.62 -7.85
CA ALA A 34 -4.55 5.11 -6.59
C ALA A 34 -5.56 5.98 -5.83
N GLY A 35 -6.35 6.77 -6.57
CA GLY A 35 -7.35 7.68 -6.01
C GLY A 35 -8.49 6.96 -5.30
N LEU A 36 -8.86 5.74 -5.74
CA LEU A 36 -9.98 4.98 -5.16
C LEU A 36 -9.83 4.74 -3.66
N ILE A 37 -8.60 4.63 -3.16
CA ILE A 37 -8.40 4.47 -1.71
C ILE A 37 -8.95 5.69 -0.95
N ILE A 38 -8.85 6.88 -1.54
CA ILE A 38 -9.33 8.12 -0.90
C ILE A 38 -10.81 8.35 -1.23
N THR A 39 -11.17 8.30 -2.52
CA THR A 39 -12.51 8.72 -2.98
C THR A 39 -13.60 7.70 -2.67
N GLU A 40 -13.22 6.43 -2.48
CA GLU A 40 -14.16 5.39 -2.08
C GLU A 40 -13.93 4.95 -0.63
N LYS A 41 -12.77 4.34 -0.35
CA LYS A 41 -12.58 3.65 0.94
C LYS A 41 -12.51 4.62 2.13
N ILE A 42 -11.69 5.67 2.02
CA ILE A 42 -11.60 6.66 3.11
C ILE A 42 -12.90 7.46 3.22
N GLU A 43 -13.53 7.79 2.10
CA GLU A 43 -14.81 8.51 2.11
C GLU A 43 -15.92 7.65 2.76
N ASP A 44 -15.97 6.35 2.46
CA ASP A 44 -16.93 5.44 3.11
C ASP A 44 -16.66 5.35 4.62
N LEU A 45 -15.39 5.23 5.02
CA LEU A 45 -15.02 5.23 6.43
C LEU A 45 -15.44 6.55 7.09
N ARG A 46 -15.23 7.68 6.42
CA ARG A 46 -15.60 8.99 6.93
C ARG A 46 -17.11 9.11 7.16
N ARG A 47 -17.91 8.57 6.23
CA ARG A 47 -19.39 8.61 6.33
C ARG A 47 -19.90 7.74 7.47
N ASN A 48 -19.27 6.60 7.70
CA ASN A 48 -19.75 5.62 8.66
C ASN A 48 -19.18 5.78 10.07
N TYR A 49 -18.08 6.52 10.22
CA TYR A 49 -17.39 6.66 11.50
C TYR A 49 -17.20 8.15 11.85
N PRO A 50 -18.13 8.72 12.65
CA PRO A 50 -18.06 10.16 13.02
C PRO A 50 -16.74 10.58 13.68
N ALA A 51 -16.08 9.68 14.41
CA ALA A 51 -14.78 9.98 15.02
C ALA A 51 -13.74 10.28 13.94
N LEU A 52 -13.68 9.46 12.87
CA LEU A 52 -12.79 9.72 11.75
C LEU A 52 -13.16 11.01 11.01
N ALA A 53 -14.48 11.24 10.81
CA ALA A 53 -14.95 12.45 10.14
C ALA A 53 -14.48 13.72 10.85
N LYS A 54 -14.44 13.70 12.19
CA LYS A 54 -13.97 14.84 13.00
C LYS A 54 -12.48 15.15 12.81
N GLU A 55 -11.68 14.14 12.47
CA GLU A 55 -10.23 14.30 12.26
C GLU A 55 -9.90 14.82 10.86
N ILE A 56 -10.74 14.51 9.86
CA ILE A 56 -10.51 14.93 8.48
C ILE A 56 -10.92 16.42 8.31
N LYS A 57 -9.97 17.21 7.81
CA LYS A 57 -10.20 18.62 7.49
C LYS A 57 -10.85 18.76 6.12
N LYS A 58 -10.39 17.98 5.12
CA LYS A 58 -10.86 18.13 3.75
C LYS A 58 -10.43 16.94 2.90
N ILE A 59 -11.31 16.48 2.02
CA ILE A 59 -10.96 15.57 0.93
C ILE A 59 -11.01 16.40 -0.37
N GLN A 60 -9.91 16.38 -1.11
CA GLN A 60 -9.80 17.00 -2.42
C GLN A 60 -9.84 15.89 -3.47
N ASN A 61 -10.69 16.08 -4.46
CA ASN A 61 -10.82 15.12 -5.56
C ASN A 61 -10.87 15.90 -6.88
N ASN A 62 -9.73 16.45 -7.27
CA ASN A 62 -9.58 17.15 -8.53
C ASN A 62 -8.75 16.30 -9.49
N LYS A 63 -8.94 16.52 -10.79
CA LYS A 63 -8.24 15.77 -11.85
C LYS A 63 -6.74 15.56 -11.57
N ASP A 64 -6.08 16.55 -11.00
CA ASP A 64 -4.63 16.50 -10.78
C ASP A 64 -4.24 16.30 -9.31
N ASN A 65 -5.21 16.21 -8.40
CA ASN A 65 -4.89 16.29 -6.97
C ASN A 65 -5.93 15.57 -6.12
N VAL A 66 -5.67 14.31 -5.83
CA VAL A 66 -6.54 13.51 -4.96
C VAL A 66 -5.85 13.38 -3.60
N LYS A 67 -6.42 14.02 -2.58
CA LYS A 67 -5.82 14.07 -1.24
C LYS A 67 -6.87 14.01 -0.14
N CYS A 68 -6.49 13.37 0.98
CA CYS A 68 -7.20 13.48 2.24
C CYS A 68 -6.31 14.26 3.22
N ILE A 69 -6.79 15.39 3.71
CA ILE A 69 -6.05 16.31 4.58
C ILE A 69 -6.67 16.23 5.98
N PHE A 70 -5.85 16.00 6.98
CA PHE A 70 -6.26 15.90 8.39
C PHE A 70 -6.01 17.21 9.14
N LYS A 71 -6.76 17.43 10.21
CA LYS A 71 -6.65 18.65 11.04
C LYS A 71 -5.28 18.77 11.71
N ASN A 72 -4.64 17.64 12.01
CA ASN A 72 -3.32 17.58 12.67
C ASN A 72 -2.14 17.76 11.70
N GLY A 73 -2.41 18.17 10.45
CA GLY A 73 -1.38 18.43 9.45
C GLY A 73 -0.97 17.21 8.63
N SER A 74 -1.51 16.04 8.93
CA SER A 74 -1.23 14.84 8.13
C SER A 74 -1.94 14.90 6.78
N VAL A 75 -1.34 14.28 5.76
CA VAL A 75 -1.91 14.27 4.41
C VAL A 75 -1.70 12.89 3.77
N ILE A 76 -2.75 12.34 3.19
CA ILE A 76 -2.69 11.16 2.32
C ILE A 76 -2.87 11.65 0.89
N THR A 77 -1.95 11.33 -0.01
CA THR A 77 -1.96 11.76 -1.42
C THR A 77 -1.93 10.54 -2.33
N ALA A 78 -2.81 10.51 -3.32
CA ALA A 78 -2.81 9.46 -4.36
C ALA A 78 -2.07 9.98 -5.59
N ILE A 79 -1.19 9.15 -6.16
CA ILE A 79 -0.41 9.53 -7.34
C ILE A 79 -0.31 8.37 -8.34
N ALA A 80 -0.08 8.71 -9.61
CA ALA A 80 0.34 7.74 -10.61
C ALA A 80 1.83 7.45 -10.45
N SER A 81 2.22 6.19 -10.61
CA SER A 81 3.61 5.74 -10.52
C SER A 81 4.30 5.93 -11.87
N ASN A 82 4.77 7.13 -12.12
CA ASN A 82 5.50 7.46 -13.36
C ASN A 82 6.57 8.51 -13.08
N ASP A 83 7.38 8.81 -14.08
CA ASP A 83 8.48 9.77 -13.96
C ASP A 83 8.03 11.18 -13.58
N GLY A 84 6.80 11.55 -13.96
CA GLY A 84 6.24 12.86 -13.61
C GLY A 84 5.95 13.04 -12.12
N ALA A 85 6.00 11.97 -11.34
CA ALA A 85 5.76 12.03 -9.91
C ALA A 85 6.96 12.57 -9.11
N ARG A 86 8.10 12.81 -9.75
CA ARG A 86 9.34 13.26 -9.07
C ARG A 86 9.10 14.51 -8.21
N GLY A 87 9.87 14.65 -7.15
CA GLY A 87 9.83 15.81 -6.25
C GLY A 87 8.90 15.68 -5.05
N GLN A 88 8.12 14.61 -4.98
CA GLN A 88 7.27 14.36 -3.82
C GLN A 88 8.12 13.93 -2.60
N ARG A 89 7.53 14.07 -1.41
CA ARG A 89 8.17 13.61 -0.15
C ARG A 89 7.11 12.96 0.73
N CYS A 90 7.46 11.84 1.34
CA CYS A 90 6.56 11.15 2.26
C CYS A 90 7.35 10.43 3.36
N ASN A 91 6.63 10.06 4.41
CA ASN A 91 7.15 9.21 5.49
C ASN A 91 6.67 7.77 5.31
N ILE A 92 5.54 7.61 4.60
CA ILE A 92 4.95 6.31 4.31
C ILE A 92 4.62 6.26 2.82
N LEU A 93 5.15 5.25 2.15
CA LEU A 93 4.86 4.95 0.76
C LEU A 93 4.05 3.65 0.70
N VAL A 94 2.88 3.71 0.07
CA VAL A 94 2.06 2.53 -0.24
C VAL A 94 2.11 2.35 -1.76
N ALA A 95 2.66 1.24 -2.22
CA ALA A 95 2.67 0.85 -3.63
C ALA A 95 1.57 -0.18 -3.83
N ASP A 96 0.41 0.28 -4.32
CA ASP A 96 -0.75 -0.57 -4.54
C ASP A 96 -0.66 -1.23 -5.92
N GLU A 97 -0.97 -2.51 -5.98
CA GLU A 97 -0.75 -3.38 -7.14
C GLU A 97 0.68 -3.22 -7.67
N TYR A 98 1.67 -3.31 -6.75
CA TYR A 98 3.06 -2.99 -7.06
C TYR A 98 3.64 -3.79 -8.23
N ARG A 99 3.11 -5.00 -8.50
CA ARG A 99 3.55 -5.80 -9.65
C ARG A 99 3.33 -5.10 -10.99
N LEU A 100 2.37 -4.15 -11.05
CA LEU A 100 2.05 -3.40 -12.27
C LEU A 100 2.90 -2.13 -12.42
N ILE A 101 3.66 -1.78 -11.39
CA ILE A 101 4.55 -0.61 -11.40
C ILE A 101 5.91 -1.07 -11.94
N LYS A 102 6.52 -0.30 -12.83
CA LYS A 102 7.85 -0.64 -13.35
C LYS A 102 8.89 -0.58 -12.22
N LEU A 103 9.79 -1.55 -12.17
CA LEU A 103 10.82 -1.61 -11.13
C LEU A 103 11.69 -0.35 -11.10
N ASP A 104 12.04 0.17 -12.27
CA ASP A 104 12.86 1.39 -12.35
C ASP A 104 12.13 2.60 -11.72
N VAL A 105 10.80 2.70 -11.90
CA VAL A 105 10.01 3.77 -11.28
C VAL A 105 10.02 3.61 -9.75
N ILE A 106 9.89 2.38 -9.25
CA ILE A 106 9.97 2.13 -7.81
C ILE A 106 11.31 2.60 -7.26
N ASN A 107 12.40 2.19 -7.92
CA ASN A 107 13.76 2.45 -7.39
C ASN A 107 14.21 3.90 -7.61
N SER A 108 13.93 4.49 -8.78
CA SER A 108 14.46 5.80 -9.17
C SER A 108 13.52 6.98 -8.88
N VAL A 109 12.23 6.69 -8.60
CA VAL A 109 11.25 7.75 -8.35
C VAL A 109 10.64 7.60 -6.95
N LEU A 110 9.90 6.50 -6.72
CA LEU A 110 9.08 6.37 -5.51
C LEU A 110 9.92 6.29 -4.23
N LYS A 111 11.01 5.51 -4.23
CA LYS A 111 11.88 5.40 -3.05
C LYS A 111 12.54 6.73 -2.68
N GLN A 112 12.75 7.61 -3.65
CA GLN A 112 13.33 8.92 -3.40
C GLN A 112 12.40 9.82 -2.56
N PHE A 113 11.10 9.49 -2.48
CA PHE A 113 10.17 10.25 -1.64
C PHE A 113 10.45 10.06 -0.15
N LEU A 114 11.09 8.94 0.22
CA LEU A 114 11.34 8.53 1.61
C LEU A 114 12.68 9.02 2.16
N THR A 115 13.17 10.16 1.68
CA THR A 115 14.48 10.67 2.10
C THR A 115 14.47 11.28 3.49
N ASN A 116 13.34 11.83 3.94
CA ASN A 116 13.28 12.55 5.20
C ASN A 116 12.32 11.86 6.17
N PRO A 117 12.78 11.54 7.40
CA PRO A 117 11.87 11.02 8.41
C PRO A 117 10.89 12.10 8.89
N ARG A 118 9.79 11.66 9.48
CA ARG A 118 8.83 12.56 10.11
C ARG A 118 9.49 13.24 11.31
N LYS A 119 9.32 14.56 11.41
CA LYS A 119 9.83 15.37 12.53
C LYS A 119 8.64 16.00 13.25
N PRO A 120 8.09 15.33 14.24
CA PRO A 120 6.98 15.92 15.01
C PRO A 120 7.47 17.09 15.85
N PRO A 121 6.63 18.13 16.05
CA PRO A 121 7.05 19.35 16.77
C PRO A 121 7.59 19.12 18.17
N PHE A 122 7.15 18.06 18.86
CA PHE A 122 7.64 17.82 20.22
C PHE A 122 9.16 17.54 20.26
N LEU A 123 9.76 17.07 19.17
CA LEU A 123 11.21 16.84 19.10
C LEU A 123 12.03 18.13 19.12
N GLU A 124 11.38 19.29 18.97
CA GLU A 124 12.05 20.59 19.09
C GLU A 124 12.31 20.97 20.56
N LYS A 125 11.62 20.30 21.50
CA LYS A 125 11.79 20.53 22.92
C LYS A 125 13.05 19.83 23.45
N GLU A 126 13.80 20.47 24.30
CA GLU A 126 15.07 19.95 24.84
C GLU A 126 14.90 18.58 25.50
N GLU A 127 13.79 18.36 26.21
CA GLU A 127 13.52 17.09 26.90
C GLU A 127 13.33 15.89 25.96
N TYR A 128 13.06 16.12 24.64
CA TYR A 128 12.81 15.06 23.67
C TYR A 128 13.83 15.03 22.52
N LYS A 129 14.86 15.85 22.57
CA LYS A 129 15.84 15.96 21.46
C LYS A 129 16.54 14.64 21.12
N ASP A 130 16.69 13.78 22.12
CA ASP A 130 17.37 12.49 21.95
C ASP A 130 16.43 11.34 21.60
N TYR A 131 15.12 11.61 21.44
CA TYR A 131 14.18 10.59 21.00
C TYR A 131 14.53 10.12 19.58
N PRO A 132 14.54 8.81 19.33
CA PRO A 132 14.86 8.30 18.00
C PRO A 132 13.82 8.72 16.97
N LEU A 133 14.28 9.11 15.80
CA LEU A 133 13.40 9.43 14.70
C LEU A 133 12.68 8.16 14.21
N GLU A 134 11.41 8.29 13.92
CA GLU A 134 10.60 7.19 13.38
C GLU A 134 11.10 6.85 11.98
N PRO A 135 11.38 5.56 11.70
CA PRO A 135 11.79 5.17 10.35
C PRO A 135 10.66 5.34 9.34
N ASN A 136 11.02 5.68 8.13
CA ASN A 136 10.06 5.72 7.03
C ASN A 136 9.59 4.30 6.70
N LEU A 137 8.38 4.18 6.14
CA LEU A 137 7.73 2.90 5.92
C LEU A 137 7.40 2.69 4.44
N GLU A 138 7.73 1.51 3.92
CA GLU A 138 7.34 1.06 2.58
C GLU A 138 6.33 -0.07 2.71
N ILE A 139 5.21 0.03 2.01
CA ILE A 139 4.16 -0.99 2.00
C ILE A 139 3.91 -1.38 0.53
N TYR A 140 3.97 -2.67 0.25
CA TYR A 140 3.78 -3.21 -1.08
C TYR A 140 2.58 -4.16 -1.07
N LEU A 141 1.57 -3.87 -1.88
CA LEU A 141 0.32 -4.65 -1.95
C LEU A 141 0.13 -5.14 -3.37
N SER A 142 -0.15 -6.42 -3.53
CA SER A 142 -0.47 -6.99 -4.85
C SER A 142 -1.06 -8.40 -4.69
N SER A 143 -1.58 -8.94 -5.79
CA SER A 143 -1.78 -10.38 -5.93
C SER A 143 -0.43 -11.04 -6.28
N ALA A 144 -0.33 -12.34 -6.16
CA ALA A 144 0.83 -13.10 -6.60
C ALA A 144 0.94 -13.05 -8.15
N TRP A 145 2.07 -13.44 -8.69
CA TRP A 145 2.33 -13.39 -10.12
C TRP A 145 3.33 -14.47 -10.52
N LEU A 146 4.10 -14.24 -11.58
CA LEU A 146 5.13 -15.16 -12.04
C LEU A 146 6.41 -14.98 -11.23
N LYS A 147 7.09 -16.09 -10.91
CA LYS A 147 8.35 -16.07 -10.13
C LYS A 147 9.50 -15.40 -10.88
N VAL A 148 9.44 -15.34 -12.21
CA VAL A 148 10.45 -14.61 -13.00
C VAL A 148 10.28 -13.10 -12.93
N HIS A 149 9.16 -12.62 -12.41
CA HIS A 149 8.86 -11.19 -12.32
C HIS A 149 9.54 -10.59 -11.07
N TRP A 150 10.04 -9.37 -11.17
CA TRP A 150 10.74 -8.67 -10.08
C TRP A 150 9.94 -8.58 -8.77
N SER A 151 8.60 -8.60 -8.87
CA SER A 151 7.74 -8.52 -7.68
C SER A 151 7.89 -9.75 -6.78
N TYR A 152 8.22 -10.91 -7.34
CA TYR A 152 8.50 -12.12 -6.56
C TYR A 152 9.80 -11.94 -5.77
N GLU A 153 10.85 -11.46 -6.42
CA GLU A 153 12.13 -11.19 -5.76
C GLU A 153 11.94 -10.17 -4.61
N LYS A 154 11.12 -9.13 -4.84
CA LYS A 154 10.81 -8.15 -3.80
C LYS A 154 10.11 -8.82 -2.61
N PHE A 155 9.11 -9.68 -2.87
CA PHE A 155 8.39 -10.40 -1.82
C PHE A 155 9.32 -11.30 -1.02
N THR A 156 10.13 -12.12 -1.70
CA THR A 156 11.04 -13.07 -1.02
C THR A 156 12.13 -12.35 -0.24
N THR A 157 12.63 -11.22 -0.74
CA THR A 157 13.61 -10.39 0.00
C THR A 157 13.02 -9.88 1.31
N ILE A 158 11.78 -9.36 1.29
CA ILE A 158 11.11 -8.89 2.51
C ILE A 158 10.88 -10.05 3.47
N LEU A 159 10.44 -11.20 2.93
CA LEU A 159 10.19 -12.40 3.71
C LEU A 159 11.47 -12.91 4.39
N SER A 160 12.59 -12.96 3.66
CA SER A 160 13.90 -13.35 4.21
C SER A 160 14.29 -12.43 5.37
N ARG A 161 14.22 -11.12 5.15
CA ARG A 161 14.51 -10.14 6.21
C ARG A 161 13.65 -10.33 7.45
N MET A 162 12.38 -10.68 7.25
CA MET A 162 11.47 -10.95 8.38
C MET A 162 11.97 -12.15 9.21
N PHE A 163 12.35 -13.24 8.53
CA PHE A 163 12.85 -14.44 9.21
C PHE A 163 14.23 -14.23 9.85
N GLU A 164 15.02 -13.31 9.33
CA GLU A 164 16.32 -12.92 9.91
C GLU A 164 16.18 -11.97 11.11
N GLY A 165 14.94 -11.64 11.52
CA GLY A 165 14.69 -10.74 12.64
C GLY A 165 14.79 -9.26 12.29
N GLY A 166 14.83 -8.93 11.00
CA GLY A 166 14.88 -7.55 10.55
C GLY A 166 13.52 -6.83 10.69
N LYS A 167 13.54 -5.51 10.58
CA LYS A 167 12.31 -4.69 10.65
C LYS A 167 11.54 -4.81 9.33
N ALA A 168 10.97 -5.99 9.09
CA ALA A 168 10.24 -6.31 7.87
C ALA A 168 9.09 -7.26 8.20
N PHE A 169 8.05 -7.22 7.37
CA PHE A 169 6.91 -8.13 7.50
C PHE A 169 6.39 -8.45 6.09
N ALA A 170 6.14 -9.73 5.84
CA ALA A 170 5.52 -10.20 4.61
C ALA A 170 4.49 -11.26 4.94
N CYS A 171 3.37 -11.24 4.23
CA CYS A 171 2.37 -12.29 4.34
C CYS A 171 1.71 -12.52 2.99
N ALA A 172 1.25 -13.74 2.78
CA ALA A 172 0.45 -14.13 1.62
C ALA A 172 -0.80 -14.80 2.15
N ILE A 173 -1.96 -14.20 1.88
CA ILE A 173 -3.24 -14.65 2.45
C ILE A 173 -4.11 -15.17 1.30
N PRO A 174 -4.42 -16.47 1.25
CA PRO A 174 -5.27 -17.02 0.20
C PRO A 174 -6.74 -16.74 0.45
N TYR A 175 -7.54 -16.88 -0.61
CA TYR A 175 -9.01 -16.68 -0.57
C TYR A 175 -9.71 -17.56 0.48
N LEU A 176 -9.09 -18.66 0.86
CA LEU A 176 -9.64 -19.57 1.87
C LEU A 176 -9.95 -18.82 3.18
N ALA A 177 -9.09 -17.87 3.55
CA ALA A 177 -9.34 -17.03 4.72
C ALA A 177 -10.64 -16.21 4.56
N SER A 178 -10.94 -15.74 3.35
CA SER A 178 -12.20 -15.02 3.11
C SER A 178 -13.41 -15.94 3.18
N LEU A 179 -13.27 -17.17 2.69
CA LEU A 179 -14.34 -18.18 2.81
C LEU A 179 -14.61 -18.53 4.27
N ASP A 180 -13.57 -18.83 5.04
CA ASP A 180 -13.68 -19.21 6.44
C ASP A 180 -14.39 -18.13 7.27
N HIS A 181 -14.15 -16.87 6.92
CA HIS A 181 -14.75 -15.72 7.59
C HIS A 181 -16.02 -15.20 6.91
N LYS A 182 -16.56 -15.95 5.93
CA LYS A 182 -17.80 -15.62 5.20
C LYS A 182 -17.79 -14.23 4.56
N LEU A 183 -16.61 -13.78 4.11
CA LEU A 183 -16.43 -12.49 3.43
C LEU A 183 -16.69 -12.59 1.93
N VAL A 184 -16.78 -13.82 1.42
CA VAL A 184 -17.07 -14.09 0.01
C VAL A 184 -17.88 -15.39 -0.07
N LEU A 185 -18.76 -15.48 -1.06
CA LEU A 185 -19.55 -16.69 -1.29
C LEU A 185 -18.76 -17.66 -2.15
N ARG A 186 -18.91 -18.95 -1.86
CA ARG A 186 -18.24 -20.02 -2.61
C ARG A 186 -18.63 -19.98 -4.09
N ASP A 187 -19.92 -19.85 -4.36
CA ASP A 187 -20.44 -19.85 -5.73
C ASP A 187 -19.75 -18.77 -6.57
N LYS A 188 -19.51 -17.58 -5.98
CA LYS A 188 -18.82 -16.50 -6.69
C LYS A 188 -17.36 -16.85 -7.01
N LEU A 189 -16.70 -17.55 -6.12
CA LEU A 189 -15.32 -17.99 -6.36
C LEU A 189 -15.25 -19.08 -7.42
N ASP A 190 -16.21 -19.98 -7.41
CA ASP A 190 -16.29 -21.05 -8.41
C ASP A 190 -16.53 -20.47 -9.81
N GLU A 191 -17.44 -19.48 -9.92
CA GLU A 191 -17.71 -18.73 -11.15
C GLU A 191 -16.41 -18.02 -11.63
N ASP A 192 -15.74 -17.27 -10.75
CA ASP A 192 -14.49 -16.56 -11.09
C ASP A 192 -13.42 -17.55 -11.55
N LYS A 193 -13.35 -18.72 -10.92
CA LYS A 193 -12.38 -19.76 -11.28
C LYS A 193 -12.67 -20.33 -12.68
N GLU A 194 -13.93 -20.55 -13.00
CA GLU A 194 -14.33 -21.02 -14.35
C GLU A 194 -14.00 -19.96 -15.40
N ASP A 195 -14.29 -18.69 -15.11
CA ASP A 195 -14.09 -17.59 -16.06
C ASP A 195 -12.60 -17.35 -16.37
N MET A 196 -11.74 -17.33 -15.36
CA MET A 196 -10.34 -16.97 -15.56
C MET A 196 -9.39 -18.17 -15.66
N GLY A 197 -9.87 -19.37 -15.33
CA GLY A 197 -9.07 -20.60 -15.31
C GLY A 197 -8.23 -20.72 -14.05
N GLU A 198 -7.93 -21.97 -13.70
CA GLU A 198 -7.26 -22.29 -12.43
C GLU A 198 -5.91 -21.61 -12.25
N PHE A 199 -5.13 -21.48 -13.31
CA PHE A 199 -3.80 -20.87 -13.23
C PHE A 199 -3.87 -19.41 -12.78
N VAL A 200 -4.72 -18.62 -13.44
CA VAL A 200 -4.89 -17.20 -13.12
C VAL A 200 -5.58 -17.04 -11.75
N PHE A 201 -6.59 -17.89 -11.48
CA PHE A 201 -7.29 -17.88 -10.20
C PHE A 201 -6.32 -18.08 -9.03
N ASN A 202 -5.40 -19.04 -9.16
CA ASN A 202 -4.42 -19.31 -8.09
C ASN A 202 -3.48 -18.12 -7.84
N MET A 203 -3.13 -17.35 -8.87
CA MET A 203 -2.32 -16.13 -8.69
C MET A 203 -3.15 -15.00 -8.04
N GLU A 204 -4.36 -14.76 -8.54
CA GLU A 204 -5.17 -13.63 -8.10
C GLU A 204 -5.81 -13.85 -6.72
N TYR A 205 -6.25 -15.08 -6.44
CA TYR A 205 -7.01 -15.42 -5.25
C TYR A 205 -6.27 -16.35 -4.29
N GLY A 206 -5.44 -17.24 -4.84
CA GLY A 206 -4.74 -18.25 -4.06
C GLY A 206 -3.44 -17.80 -3.39
N ALA A 207 -2.97 -16.60 -3.72
CA ALA A 207 -1.67 -16.08 -3.28
C ALA A 207 -0.49 -16.98 -3.72
N MET A 208 -0.64 -17.65 -4.87
CA MET A 208 0.32 -18.64 -5.35
C MET A 208 1.18 -18.07 -6.48
N TRP A 209 2.50 -18.06 -6.25
CA TRP A 209 3.47 -17.66 -7.26
C TRP A 209 3.76 -18.83 -8.20
N HIS A 210 3.76 -18.59 -9.50
CA HIS A 210 3.91 -19.65 -10.51
C HIS A 210 5.21 -19.55 -11.32
N GLY A 211 5.67 -20.69 -11.81
CA GLY A 211 6.87 -20.81 -12.65
C GLY A 211 8.13 -21.07 -11.84
N GLN A 212 9.25 -21.22 -12.54
CA GLN A 212 10.55 -21.43 -11.91
C GLN A 212 11.12 -20.09 -11.45
N SER A 213 11.78 -20.08 -10.29
CA SER A 213 12.47 -18.89 -9.79
C SER A 213 13.82 -18.76 -10.49
N GLY A 214 14.07 -17.61 -11.04
CA GLY A 214 15.43 -17.15 -11.31
C GLY A 214 16.21 -17.77 -12.43
N UNK A 215 16.00 -17.78 -13.38
CA UNK A 215 16.89 -17.93 -14.27
C UNK A 215 16.63 -17.00 -15.25
N UNK A 216 16.90 -16.29 -15.18
CA UNK A 216 16.78 -15.61 -15.88
C UNK A 216 16.79 -16.02 -17.06
N UNK A 217 16.29 -16.47 -17.40
CA UNK A 217 16.27 -16.74 -18.42
C UNK A 217 16.29 -15.67 -19.17
N UNK A 218 16.85 -15.44 -19.37
CA UNK A 218 16.98 -14.63 -20.02
C UNK A 218 16.39 -14.81 -21.11
N LEU A 219 15.46 -14.46 -21.52
CA LEU A 219 14.77 -14.44 -22.79
C LEU A 219 14.86 -13.04 -23.41
#